data_d133ba03933de307e82788b283ac3cab
#
_entry.id   d133ba03933de307e82788b283ac3cab
#
_cell.length_a   1.000
_cell.length_b   1.000
_cell.length_c   1.000
_cell.angle_alpha   90.00
_cell.angle_beta   90.00
_cell.angle_gamma   90.00
#
_symmetry.space_group_name_H-M   'P 1'
#
loop_
_entity.id
_entity.type
_entity.pdbx_description
1 polymer ?
#
loop_
_entity_poly.entity_id
_entity_poly.type
_entity_poly.pdbx_seq_one_letter_code
_entity_poly.pdbx_strand_id
1 'polypeptide(L)'
;YATHEPSFKDLNGNISIPDEYYLLSGKEQIANSSQLQELSLLIDKNTSVQLYNISVFGASSGRLLSAEQKYSYNSETDVLYDNVNNLACKLGNRGNFVCDGQTIDPGWRITVGTENYQRIVEDERFRGPLRIVTFWTFQFAFFAVFATFFVGLLLSVTLNKDSLKFQKIYRSIYILPYAIPGFISILVFKGLLNPDFGLVNEWFAPVYELFNIEPINWFRTKASSRAAVLLVNTWLGFPYMFLITTGALQSIPKELLEAAKVDGATSRQSFWKITFPLLLVSISPLLIGAFAFNFNNFTLIFLLTGGGPPIVGADVAVGYTDILISFTYDLACLLYTSPSPRDRPLS
;
A
#
# COMPACT_ATOMS: atom_id res chain seq x y z
N TYR A 1 14.45 -6.63 2.00
CA TYR A 1 15.37 -5.50 1.82
C TYR A 1 16.78 -6.06 1.72
N ALA A 2 17.12 -6.60 0.56
CA ALA A 2 18.49 -6.88 0.23
C ALA A 2 19.04 -5.57 -0.35
N THR A 3 19.83 -4.88 0.44
CA THR A 3 20.73 -3.87 -0.06
C THR A 3 21.86 -4.56 -0.81
N HIS A 4 21.57 -5.04 -2.00
CA HIS A 4 22.64 -5.31 -2.94
C HIS A 4 23.00 -3.96 -3.56
N GLU A 5 23.98 -3.33 -2.99
CA GLU A 5 24.74 -2.28 -3.64
C GLU A 5 25.82 -2.93 -4.48
N PRO A 6 25.57 -3.14 -5.71
CA PRO A 6 26.66 -3.09 -6.65
C PRO A 6 26.34 -2.00 -7.64
N SER A 7 26.68 -0.84 -7.31
CA SER A 7 26.77 0.20 -8.30
C SER A 7 28.15 0.11 -8.94
N PHE A 8 28.22 0.07 -10.25
CA PHE A 8 29.48 0.32 -10.94
C PHE A 8 30.10 1.64 -10.50
N LYS A 9 29.27 2.54 -10.00
CA LYS A 9 29.65 3.84 -9.48
C LYS A 9 28.78 4.20 -8.27
N ASP A 10 29.39 4.38 -7.11
CA ASP A 10 28.69 4.87 -5.93
C ASP A 10 28.43 6.40 -6.00
N LEU A 11 27.68 6.93 -5.03
CA LEU A 11 27.41 8.37 -4.94
C LEU A 11 28.67 9.24 -4.77
N ASN A 12 29.80 8.63 -4.41
CA ASN A 12 31.10 9.28 -4.23
C ASN A 12 31.99 9.14 -5.47
N GLY A 13 31.48 8.47 -6.53
CA GLY A 13 32.21 8.27 -7.77
C GLY A 13 33.16 7.04 -7.78
N ASN A 14 33.18 6.23 -6.70
CA ASN A 14 33.96 5.00 -6.67
C ASN A 14 33.25 3.92 -7.48
N ILE A 15 34.02 3.13 -8.19
CA ILE A 15 33.49 2.08 -9.08
C ILE A 15 33.94 0.73 -8.57
N SER A 16 32.98 -0.16 -8.40
CA SER A 16 33.19 -1.58 -8.15
C SER A 16 32.49 -2.39 -9.23
N ILE A 17 33.23 -3.26 -9.91
CA ILE A 17 32.65 -4.24 -10.83
C ILE A 17 32.38 -5.48 -10.01
N PRO A 18 31.10 -5.93 -9.89
CA PRO A 18 30.78 -7.16 -9.15
C PRO A 18 31.40 -8.38 -9.83
N ASP A 19 31.76 -9.38 -9.04
CA ASP A 19 32.30 -10.66 -9.52
C ASP A 19 31.38 -11.41 -10.51
N GLU A 20 30.10 -11.08 -10.51
CA GLU A 20 29.09 -11.64 -11.42
C GLU A 20 29.27 -11.27 -12.90
N TYR A 21 30.12 -10.30 -13.20
CA TYR A 21 30.38 -9.86 -14.59
C TYR A 21 31.58 -10.51 -15.25
N TYR A 22 32.13 -11.56 -14.65
CA TYR A 22 33.15 -12.39 -15.31
C TYR A 22 32.49 -13.41 -16.24
N LEU A 23 32.87 -13.38 -17.50
CA LEU A 23 32.44 -14.40 -18.44
C LEU A 23 33.19 -15.72 -18.14
N LEU A 24 32.46 -16.77 -17.82
CA LEU A 24 33.02 -18.11 -17.71
C LEU A 24 33.33 -18.60 -19.12
N SER A 25 34.60 -18.49 -19.54
CA SER A 25 34.99 -19.08 -20.81
C SER A 25 35.04 -20.61 -20.65
N GLY A 26 34.28 -21.30 -21.48
CA GLY A 26 33.92 -22.73 -21.35
C GLY A 26 35.05 -23.76 -21.44
N LYS A 27 36.22 -23.49 -20.90
CA LYS A 27 37.24 -24.52 -20.69
C LYS A 27 37.16 -25.01 -19.25
N GLU A 28 36.36 -26.05 -19.03
CA GLU A 28 36.40 -26.82 -17.80
C GLU A 28 37.76 -27.45 -17.65
N GLN A 29 38.52 -27.06 -16.65
CA GLN A 29 39.70 -27.84 -16.21
C GLN A 29 39.34 -28.60 -14.94
N ILE A 30 39.44 -29.89 -14.98
CA ILE A 30 39.28 -30.75 -13.80
C ILE A 30 40.52 -30.60 -12.93
N ALA A 31 40.36 -30.05 -11.73
CA ALA A 31 41.44 -29.90 -10.77
C ALA A 31 41.86 -31.28 -10.23
N ASN A 32 43.17 -31.53 -10.11
CA ASN A 32 43.70 -32.69 -9.41
C ASN A 32 43.41 -32.57 -7.90
N SER A 33 43.31 -33.69 -7.20
CA SER A 33 42.99 -33.74 -5.75
C SER A 33 43.91 -32.89 -4.87
N SER A 34 45.16 -32.70 -5.24
CA SER A 34 46.11 -31.82 -4.54
C SER A 34 45.78 -30.31 -4.71
N GLN A 35 45.33 -29.93 -5.89
CA GLN A 35 44.89 -28.54 -6.18
C GLN A 35 43.56 -28.20 -5.48
N LEU A 36 42.66 -29.15 -5.34
CA LEU A 36 41.43 -29.03 -4.60
C LEU A 36 41.66 -28.84 -3.10
N GLN A 37 42.66 -29.53 -2.55
CA GLN A 37 43.01 -29.44 -1.12
C GLN A 37 43.66 -28.09 -0.81
N GLU A 38 44.50 -27.56 -1.67
CA GLU A 38 45.12 -26.24 -1.56
C GLU A 38 44.08 -25.10 -1.69
N LEU A 39 43.15 -25.24 -2.62
CA LEU A 39 42.02 -24.33 -2.79
C LEU A 39 41.05 -24.35 -1.62
N SER A 40 40.77 -25.47 -1.02
CA SER A 40 39.88 -25.55 0.16
C SER A 40 40.48 -24.83 1.37
N LEU A 41 41.79 -24.87 1.55
CA LEU A 41 42.52 -24.17 2.59
C LEU A 41 42.54 -22.62 2.38
N LEU A 42 42.47 -22.19 1.15
CA LEU A 42 42.44 -20.75 0.78
C LEU A 42 41.03 -20.15 0.93
N ILE A 43 40.01 -20.91 0.63
CA ILE A 43 38.60 -20.50 0.76
C ILE A 43 38.19 -20.34 2.24
N ASP A 44 38.72 -21.20 3.13
CA ASP A 44 38.44 -21.14 4.55
C ASP A 44 39.01 -19.90 5.25
N LYS A 45 39.94 -19.20 4.60
CA LYS A 45 40.57 -17.98 5.15
C LYS A 45 39.94 -16.64 4.70
N ASN A 46 38.78 -16.68 4.04
CA ASN A 46 38.05 -15.47 3.62
C ASN A 46 38.91 -14.47 2.79
N THR A 47 39.87 -14.97 2.03
CA THR A 47 40.77 -14.20 1.19
C THR A 47 40.40 -14.47 -0.27
N SER A 48 39.94 -13.44 -0.98
CA SER A 48 39.79 -13.47 -2.43
C SER A 48 41.18 -13.62 -3.06
N VAL A 49 41.56 -14.83 -3.38
CA VAL A 49 42.86 -15.10 -4.00
C VAL A 49 42.70 -15.02 -5.51
N GLN A 50 43.18 -13.96 -6.12
CA GLN A 50 43.47 -13.93 -7.55
C GLN A 50 44.67 -14.83 -7.85
N LEU A 51 44.42 -16.10 -8.01
CA LEU A 51 45.39 -17.01 -8.63
C LEU A 51 45.22 -16.94 -10.13
N TYR A 52 46.13 -16.23 -10.82
CA TYR A 52 46.34 -16.25 -12.27
C TYR A 52 45.07 -16.49 -13.11
N ASN A 53 44.23 -15.48 -13.30
CA ASN A 53 43.02 -15.51 -14.15
C ASN A 53 42.05 -16.69 -13.91
N ILE A 54 42.02 -17.26 -12.73
CA ILE A 54 41.14 -18.38 -12.37
C ILE A 54 40.29 -17.92 -11.20
N SER A 55 38.98 -17.73 -11.43
CA SER A 55 38.00 -17.58 -10.36
C SER A 55 37.36 -18.91 -10.05
N VAL A 56 37.39 -19.33 -8.78
CA VAL A 56 36.82 -20.59 -8.33
C VAL A 56 35.37 -20.37 -7.98
N PHE A 57 34.46 -20.85 -8.81
CA PHE A 57 33.05 -20.93 -8.49
C PHE A 57 32.65 -22.37 -8.15
N GLY A 58 32.12 -22.61 -6.95
CA GLY A 58 31.55 -23.86 -6.52
C GLY A 58 32.59 -24.90 -6.08
N ALA A 59 33.29 -24.65 -4.98
CA ALA A 59 34.23 -25.59 -4.37
C ALA A 59 33.67 -27.00 -4.08
N SER A 60 32.34 -27.14 -4.01
CA SER A 60 31.65 -28.40 -3.80
C SER A 60 31.61 -29.32 -5.02
N SER A 61 31.84 -28.80 -6.22
CA SER A 61 31.75 -29.60 -7.47
C SER A 61 33.09 -30.07 -8.05
N GLY A 62 34.21 -29.67 -7.46
CA GLY A 62 35.53 -30.04 -7.95
C GLY A 62 35.90 -29.49 -9.35
N ARG A 63 35.18 -28.45 -9.81
CA ARG A 63 35.37 -27.88 -11.14
C ARG A 63 36.05 -26.53 -11.01
N LEU A 64 37.16 -26.34 -11.72
CA LEU A 64 37.84 -25.05 -11.90
C LEU A 64 37.35 -24.43 -13.20
N LEU A 65 36.80 -23.23 -13.09
CA LEU A 65 36.35 -22.47 -14.26
C LEU A 65 37.35 -21.33 -14.49
N SER A 66 37.91 -21.24 -15.69
CA SER A 66 38.66 -20.06 -16.12
C SER A 66 37.69 -18.95 -16.44
N ALA A 67 37.83 -17.82 -15.78
CA ALA A 67 37.04 -16.66 -16.05
C ALA A 67 37.89 -15.56 -16.69
N GLU A 68 37.44 -15.04 -17.83
CA GLU A 68 37.99 -13.85 -18.43
C GLU A 68 37.10 -12.65 -18.07
N GLN A 69 37.74 -11.52 -17.75
CA GLN A 69 37.01 -10.33 -17.41
C GLN A 69 36.26 -9.80 -18.65
N LYS A 70 34.93 -9.87 -18.60
CA LYS A 70 34.07 -9.43 -19.69
C LYS A 70 34.10 -7.92 -19.84
N TYR A 71 34.07 -7.19 -18.73
CA TYR A 71 34.04 -5.73 -18.73
C TYR A 71 35.25 -5.18 -17.99
N SER A 72 35.88 -4.18 -18.56
CA SER A 72 36.94 -3.35 -17.92
C SER A 72 36.51 -1.90 -17.89
N TYR A 73 36.72 -1.23 -16.75
CA TYR A 73 36.35 0.18 -16.60
C TYR A 73 37.58 1.03 -16.53
N ASN A 74 37.58 2.10 -17.31
CA ASN A 74 38.61 3.13 -17.27
C ASN A 74 38.12 4.36 -16.51
N SER A 75 38.67 4.60 -15.32
CA SER A 75 38.28 5.70 -14.45
C SER A 75 38.63 7.09 -14.97
N GLU A 76 39.64 7.20 -15.84
CA GLU A 76 40.05 8.50 -16.40
C GLU A 76 39.08 8.99 -17.48
N THR A 77 38.56 8.05 -18.27
CA THR A 77 37.66 8.37 -19.40
C THR A 77 36.17 8.12 -19.07
N ASP A 78 35.87 7.55 -17.88
CA ASP A 78 34.53 7.16 -17.44
C ASP A 78 33.84 6.23 -18.45
N VAL A 79 34.60 5.29 -19.04
CA VAL A 79 34.17 4.37 -20.08
C VAL A 79 34.29 2.94 -19.62
N LEU A 80 33.21 2.17 -19.74
CA LEU A 80 33.22 0.73 -19.59
C LEU A 80 33.50 0.08 -20.96
N TYR A 81 34.47 -0.82 -21.03
CA TYR A 81 34.81 -1.56 -22.23
C TYR A 81 34.32 -3.00 -22.11
N ASP A 82 33.59 -3.46 -23.12
CA ASP A 82 33.30 -4.89 -23.31
C ASP A 82 34.53 -5.53 -23.99
N ASN A 83 35.29 -6.29 -23.21
CA ASN A 83 36.55 -6.91 -23.68
C ASN A 83 36.28 -8.09 -24.66
N VAL A 84 35.07 -8.64 -24.64
CA VAL A 84 34.70 -9.76 -25.53
C VAL A 84 34.38 -9.24 -26.92
N ASN A 85 33.61 -8.15 -26.99
CA ASN A 85 33.17 -7.58 -28.25
C ASN A 85 34.05 -6.37 -28.70
N ASN A 86 35.05 -5.98 -27.91
CA ASN A 86 35.88 -4.82 -28.13
C ASN A 86 35.11 -3.50 -28.35
N LEU A 87 34.06 -3.31 -27.57
CA LEU A 87 33.13 -2.17 -27.67
C LEU A 87 33.23 -1.26 -26.46
N ALA A 88 33.24 0.03 -26.71
CA ALA A 88 33.12 1.03 -25.65
C ALA A 88 31.64 1.27 -25.33
N CYS A 89 31.26 1.02 -24.07
CA CYS A 89 29.91 1.22 -23.60
C CYS A 89 29.72 2.69 -23.20
N LYS A 90 28.56 3.26 -23.54
CA LYS A 90 28.22 4.64 -23.22
C LYS A 90 27.44 4.72 -21.92
N LEU A 91 27.56 5.83 -21.21
CA LEU A 91 26.73 6.15 -20.08
C LEU A 91 25.28 6.30 -20.53
N GLY A 92 24.40 5.50 -19.95
CA GLY A 92 22.96 5.61 -20.17
C GLY A 92 22.32 6.64 -19.23
N ASN A 93 21.25 7.26 -19.68
CA ASN A 93 20.51 8.28 -18.93
C ASN A 93 19.84 7.78 -17.65
N ARG A 94 19.79 6.45 -17.45
CA ARG A 94 19.14 5.80 -16.31
C ARG A 94 20.09 5.24 -15.26
N GLY A 95 21.33 5.70 -15.26
CA GLY A 95 22.33 5.24 -14.29
C GLY A 95 22.84 3.83 -14.57
N ASN A 96 23.00 3.49 -15.83
CA ASN A 96 23.57 2.22 -16.29
C ASN A 96 24.46 2.46 -17.49
N PHE A 97 25.29 1.48 -17.84
CA PHE A 97 26.01 1.48 -19.10
C PHE A 97 25.19 0.87 -20.22
N VAL A 98 25.34 1.36 -21.42
CA VAL A 98 24.71 0.84 -22.64
C VAL A 98 25.79 0.40 -23.60
N CYS A 99 25.87 -0.90 -23.89
CA CYS A 99 26.79 -1.50 -24.83
C CYS A 99 25.97 -2.12 -25.98
N ASP A 100 26.27 -1.72 -27.20
CA ASP A 100 25.56 -2.19 -28.41
C ASP A 100 24.01 -2.14 -28.31
N GLY A 101 23.49 -1.07 -27.73
CA GLY A 101 22.05 -0.90 -27.52
C GLY A 101 21.45 -1.69 -26.35
N GLN A 102 22.23 -2.53 -25.68
CA GLN A 102 21.80 -3.29 -24.51
C GLN A 102 22.23 -2.59 -23.22
N THR A 103 21.31 -2.49 -22.27
CA THR A 103 21.61 -1.98 -20.92
C THR A 103 22.30 -3.04 -20.10
N ILE A 104 23.35 -2.64 -19.39
CA ILE A 104 24.07 -3.52 -18.46
C ILE A 104 23.56 -3.23 -17.05
N ASP A 105 23.01 -4.24 -16.41
CA ASP A 105 22.61 -4.22 -15.01
C ASP A 105 23.68 -4.92 -14.15
N PRO A 106 23.86 -4.49 -12.89
CA PRO A 106 23.22 -3.35 -12.22
C PRO A 106 23.84 -2.03 -12.62
N GLY A 107 23.01 -0.97 -12.55
CA GLY A 107 23.47 0.39 -12.72
C GLY A 107 23.80 1.08 -11.38
N TRP A 108 23.98 2.37 -11.42
CA TRP A 108 24.16 3.22 -10.23
C TRP A 108 22.95 4.13 -9.99
N ARG A 109 22.84 4.66 -8.77
CA ARG A 109 21.75 5.57 -8.40
C ARG A 109 21.94 6.92 -9.06
N ILE A 110 20.91 7.42 -9.72
CA ILE A 110 20.86 8.77 -10.29
C ILE A 110 19.66 9.52 -9.70
N THR A 111 19.77 10.83 -9.63
CA THR A 111 18.66 11.69 -9.26
C THR A 111 17.81 11.96 -10.49
N VAL A 112 16.61 11.39 -10.54
CA VAL A 112 15.66 11.54 -11.67
C VAL A 112 14.68 12.70 -11.48
N GLY A 113 14.81 13.48 -10.41
CA GLY A 113 13.93 14.61 -10.13
C GLY A 113 12.45 14.23 -10.11
N THR A 114 11.64 14.91 -10.92
CA THR A 114 10.18 14.68 -11.03
C THR A 114 9.79 13.75 -12.18
N GLU A 115 10.74 13.16 -12.90
CA GLU A 115 10.47 12.34 -14.09
C GLU A 115 9.53 11.16 -13.83
N ASN A 116 9.67 10.48 -12.69
CA ASN A 116 8.78 9.38 -12.32
C ASN A 116 7.33 9.85 -12.11
N TYR A 117 7.15 11.04 -11.54
CA TYR A 117 5.81 11.62 -11.36
C TYR A 117 5.21 12.03 -12.70
N GLN A 118 6.01 12.62 -13.59
CA GLN A 118 5.58 12.99 -14.94
C GLN A 118 5.13 11.75 -15.73
N ARG A 119 5.90 10.66 -15.69
CA ARG A 119 5.54 9.40 -16.33
C ARG A 119 4.20 8.85 -15.86
N ILE A 120 3.93 8.87 -14.54
CA ILE A 120 2.65 8.38 -14.00
C ILE A 120 1.48 9.21 -14.53
N VAL A 121 1.67 10.52 -14.70
CA VAL A 121 0.62 11.43 -15.20
C VAL A 121 0.46 11.36 -16.72
N GLU A 122 1.54 11.14 -17.46
CA GLU A 122 1.55 11.11 -18.93
C GLU A 122 1.18 9.75 -19.50
N ASP A 123 1.48 8.66 -18.82
CA ASP A 123 1.18 7.29 -19.27
C ASP A 123 -0.33 7.04 -19.22
N GLU A 124 -0.94 6.83 -20.38
CA GLU A 124 -2.38 6.63 -20.54
C GLU A 124 -2.90 5.42 -19.74
N ARG A 125 -2.08 4.40 -19.52
CA ARG A 125 -2.43 3.20 -18.74
C ARG A 125 -2.76 3.53 -17.29
N PHE A 126 -2.06 4.52 -16.71
CA PHE A 126 -2.26 4.94 -15.32
C PHE A 126 -3.21 6.12 -15.17
N ARG A 127 -3.26 7.02 -16.15
CA ARG A 127 -3.99 8.29 -16.08
C ARG A 127 -5.49 8.13 -15.80
N GLY A 128 -6.13 7.18 -16.48
CA GLY A 128 -7.56 6.88 -16.30
C GLY A 128 -7.85 6.32 -14.91
N PRO A 129 -7.25 5.16 -14.58
CA PRO A 129 -7.38 4.54 -13.26
C PRO A 129 -7.02 5.48 -12.11
N LEU A 130 -5.90 6.20 -12.18
CA LEU A 130 -5.45 7.13 -11.14
C LEU A 130 -6.50 8.21 -10.84
N ARG A 131 -7.17 8.78 -11.84
CA ARG A 131 -8.24 9.76 -11.62
C ARG A 131 -9.44 9.14 -10.89
N ILE A 132 -9.86 7.93 -11.28
CA ILE A 132 -10.99 7.24 -10.65
C ILE A 132 -10.67 6.94 -9.19
N VAL A 133 -9.49 6.40 -8.93
CA VAL A 133 -9.01 6.04 -7.58
C VAL A 133 -8.84 7.30 -6.72
N THR A 134 -8.22 8.35 -7.25
CA THR A 134 -8.04 9.61 -6.52
C THR A 134 -9.37 10.22 -6.13
N PHE A 135 -10.30 10.34 -7.08
CA PHE A 135 -11.62 10.89 -6.80
C PHE A 135 -12.39 10.05 -5.77
N TRP A 136 -12.32 8.73 -5.89
CA TRP A 136 -12.93 7.84 -4.91
C TRP A 136 -12.26 7.94 -3.54
N THR A 137 -10.95 8.06 -3.45
CA THR A 137 -10.23 8.22 -2.17
C THR A 137 -10.75 9.43 -1.38
N PHE A 138 -10.91 10.58 -2.05
CA PHE A 138 -11.49 11.77 -1.43
C PHE A 138 -12.95 11.55 -1.02
N GLN A 139 -13.77 10.96 -1.90
CA GLN A 139 -15.16 10.64 -1.59
C GLN A 139 -15.27 9.68 -0.41
N PHE A 140 -14.48 8.61 -0.41
CA PHE A 140 -14.47 7.62 0.66
C PHE A 140 -14.12 8.28 1.99
N ALA A 141 -12.99 9.01 2.06
CA ALA A 141 -12.56 9.67 3.29
C ALA A 141 -13.62 10.66 3.81
N PHE A 142 -14.24 11.44 2.91
CA PHE A 142 -15.29 12.39 3.28
C PHE A 142 -16.55 11.68 3.81
N PHE A 143 -17.09 10.73 3.06
CA PHE A 143 -18.31 10.03 3.47
C PHE A 143 -18.10 9.13 4.68
N ALA A 144 -16.91 8.54 4.84
CA ALA A 144 -16.54 7.76 6.00
C ALA A 144 -16.57 8.60 7.29
N VAL A 145 -15.93 9.78 7.26
CA VAL A 145 -15.96 10.71 8.40
C VAL A 145 -17.38 11.24 8.65
N PHE A 146 -18.07 11.62 7.59
CA PHE A 146 -19.44 12.13 7.70
C PHE A 146 -20.38 11.10 8.34
N ALA A 147 -20.37 9.84 7.85
CA ALA A 147 -21.24 8.79 8.35
C ALA A 147 -20.91 8.41 9.80
N THR A 148 -19.63 8.22 10.12
CA THR A 148 -19.19 7.88 11.49
C THR A 148 -19.51 9.01 12.47
N PHE A 149 -19.26 10.25 12.07
CA PHE A 149 -19.58 11.43 12.87
C PHE A 149 -21.08 11.56 13.13
N PHE A 150 -21.90 11.41 12.08
CA PHE A 150 -23.34 11.53 12.21
C PHE A 150 -23.94 10.48 13.13
N VAL A 151 -23.52 9.21 12.98
CA VAL A 151 -23.95 8.12 13.87
C VAL A 151 -23.47 8.37 15.30
N GLY A 152 -22.20 8.72 15.49
CA GLY A 152 -21.63 9.03 16.79
C GLY A 152 -22.34 10.21 17.48
N LEU A 153 -22.62 11.29 16.74
CA LEU A 153 -23.33 12.44 17.25
C LEU A 153 -24.78 12.10 17.65
N LEU A 154 -25.49 11.37 16.80
CA LEU A 154 -26.88 10.96 17.08
C LEU A 154 -26.96 10.15 18.37
N LEU A 155 -26.04 9.19 18.53
CA LEU A 155 -25.95 8.38 19.74
C LEU A 155 -25.55 9.23 20.96
N SER A 156 -24.62 10.14 20.80
CA SER A 156 -24.17 11.03 21.88
C SER A 156 -25.31 11.96 22.36
N VAL A 157 -26.03 12.57 21.44
CA VAL A 157 -27.17 13.44 21.77
C VAL A 157 -28.30 12.66 22.44
N THR A 158 -28.59 11.46 21.97
CA THR A 158 -29.65 10.62 22.58
C THR A 158 -29.28 10.13 23.97
N LEU A 159 -28.00 9.77 24.19
CA LEU A 159 -27.53 9.27 25.48
C LEU A 159 -27.09 10.39 26.46
N ASN A 160 -27.04 11.64 26.03
CA ASN A 160 -26.69 12.75 26.92
C ASN A 160 -27.93 13.35 27.64
N LYS A 161 -29.09 12.69 27.56
CA LYS A 161 -30.31 13.09 28.26
C LYS A 161 -30.26 12.61 29.70
N ASP A 162 -30.42 13.53 30.66
CA ASP A 162 -30.41 13.23 32.11
C ASP A 162 -31.53 12.27 32.56
N SER A 163 -32.59 12.10 31.72
CA SER A 163 -33.73 11.22 31.99
C SER A 163 -33.47 9.73 31.73
N LEU A 164 -32.34 9.37 31.12
CA LEU A 164 -32.09 7.97 30.75
C LEU A 164 -31.58 7.16 31.92
N LYS A 165 -32.34 6.14 32.28
CA LYS A 165 -31.88 5.09 33.23
C LYS A 165 -30.84 4.23 32.53
N PHE A 166 -29.82 3.76 33.27
CA PHE A 166 -28.74 2.88 32.79
C PHE A 166 -27.82 3.49 31.70
N GLN A 167 -27.72 4.81 31.64
CA GLN A 167 -26.86 5.53 30.67
C GLN A 167 -25.42 4.98 30.59
N LYS A 168 -24.82 4.60 31.73
CA LYS A 168 -23.47 4.01 31.79
C LYS A 168 -23.38 2.68 31.04
N ILE A 169 -24.39 1.83 31.14
CA ILE A 169 -24.44 0.53 30.46
C ILE A 169 -24.51 0.72 28.95
N TYR A 170 -25.40 1.59 28.47
CA TYR A 170 -25.50 1.88 27.04
C TYR A 170 -24.21 2.46 26.47
N ARG A 171 -23.54 3.35 27.19
CA ARG A 171 -22.21 3.86 26.78
C ARG A 171 -21.17 2.75 26.67
N SER A 172 -21.14 1.82 27.60
CA SER A 172 -20.24 0.67 27.56
C SER A 172 -20.51 -0.24 26.36
N ILE A 173 -21.79 -0.50 26.08
CA ILE A 173 -22.19 -1.33 24.92
C ILE A 173 -21.77 -0.68 23.59
N TYR A 174 -21.93 0.64 23.43
CA TYR A 174 -21.56 1.32 22.19
C TYR A 174 -20.05 1.43 21.98
N ILE A 175 -19.26 1.33 23.04
CA ILE A 175 -17.80 1.30 22.94
C ILE A 175 -17.27 -0.13 22.64
N LEU A 176 -18.07 -1.17 22.94
CA LEU A 176 -17.66 -2.56 22.79
C LEU A 176 -17.10 -2.91 21.39
N PRO A 177 -17.67 -2.46 20.27
CA PRO A 177 -17.10 -2.73 18.95
C PRO A 177 -15.66 -2.24 18.78
N TYR A 178 -15.29 -1.15 19.46
CA TYR A 178 -13.93 -0.60 19.42
C TYR A 178 -12.89 -1.45 20.17
N ALA A 179 -13.34 -2.32 21.09
CA ALA A 179 -12.47 -3.23 21.80
C ALA A 179 -12.04 -4.45 20.95
N ILE A 180 -12.76 -4.72 19.86
CA ILE A 180 -12.42 -5.82 18.93
C ILE A 180 -11.37 -5.32 17.93
N PRO A 181 -10.27 -6.07 17.71
CA PRO A 181 -9.30 -5.69 16.69
C PRO A 181 -9.95 -5.50 15.32
N GLY A 182 -9.70 -4.35 14.69
CA GLY A 182 -10.40 -3.94 13.47
C GLY A 182 -10.31 -4.95 12.33
N PHE A 183 -9.15 -5.61 12.16
CA PHE A 183 -8.98 -6.61 11.10
C PHE A 183 -9.91 -7.83 11.29
N ILE A 184 -10.17 -8.25 12.55
CA ILE A 184 -11.11 -9.34 12.85
C ILE A 184 -12.52 -8.91 12.46
N SER A 185 -12.94 -7.71 12.88
CA SER A 185 -14.25 -7.18 12.53
C SER A 185 -14.44 -7.10 11.01
N ILE A 186 -13.42 -6.64 10.26
CA ILE A 186 -13.49 -6.57 8.79
C ILE A 186 -13.72 -7.95 8.18
N LEU A 187 -12.99 -8.97 8.63
CA LEU A 187 -13.14 -10.35 8.12
C LEU A 187 -14.50 -10.95 8.47
N VAL A 188 -15.02 -10.67 9.67
CA VAL A 188 -16.38 -11.07 10.07
C VAL A 188 -17.40 -10.40 9.15
N PHE A 189 -17.31 -9.10 8.91
CA PHE A 189 -18.20 -8.39 7.98
C PHE A 189 -18.11 -8.91 6.55
N LYS A 190 -16.93 -9.29 6.09
CA LYS A 190 -16.74 -9.93 4.77
C LYS A 190 -17.56 -11.21 4.67
N GLY A 191 -17.58 -12.02 5.72
CA GLY A 191 -18.45 -13.22 5.82
C GLY A 191 -19.93 -12.88 5.90
N LEU A 192 -20.32 -11.90 6.73
CA LEU A 192 -21.72 -11.46 6.89
C LEU A 192 -22.31 -10.88 5.60
N LEU A 193 -21.49 -10.22 4.78
CA LEU A 193 -21.87 -9.62 3.50
C LEU A 193 -21.72 -10.59 2.32
N ASN A 194 -21.39 -11.86 2.56
CA ASN A 194 -21.31 -12.86 1.51
C ASN A 194 -22.66 -12.99 0.78
N PRO A 195 -22.70 -13.00 -0.57
CA PRO A 195 -23.96 -13.05 -1.32
C PRO A 195 -24.72 -14.36 -1.13
N ASP A 196 -24.00 -15.50 -0.94
CA ASP A 196 -24.60 -16.84 -0.99
C ASP A 196 -25.01 -17.34 0.40
N PHE A 197 -24.23 -17.03 1.45
CA PHE A 197 -24.42 -17.53 2.82
C PHE A 197 -24.29 -16.45 3.89
N GLY A 198 -24.28 -15.19 3.49
CA GLY A 198 -24.12 -14.08 4.43
C GLY A 198 -25.42 -13.74 5.16
N LEU A 199 -25.36 -13.65 6.48
CA LEU A 199 -26.52 -13.36 7.34
C LEU A 199 -27.22 -12.04 7.01
N VAL A 200 -26.50 -11.06 6.43
CA VAL A 200 -27.13 -9.78 6.07
C VAL A 200 -28.22 -9.98 5.01
N ASN A 201 -27.97 -10.76 3.97
CA ASN A 201 -28.97 -11.03 2.95
C ASN A 201 -30.11 -11.89 3.49
N GLU A 202 -29.85 -12.83 4.42
CA GLU A 202 -30.86 -13.61 5.11
C GLU A 202 -31.80 -12.73 5.95
N TRP A 203 -31.26 -11.78 6.71
CA TRP A 203 -32.06 -10.84 7.50
C TRP A 203 -32.94 -9.93 6.65
N PHE A 204 -32.47 -9.56 5.45
CA PHE A 204 -33.22 -8.74 4.50
C PHE A 204 -34.09 -9.56 3.53
N ALA A 205 -34.07 -10.91 3.59
CA ALA A 205 -34.87 -11.76 2.71
C ALA A 205 -36.34 -11.38 2.68
N PRO A 206 -37.06 -11.12 3.82
CA PRO A 206 -38.46 -10.70 3.78
C PRO A 206 -38.69 -9.39 3.04
N VAL A 207 -37.71 -8.49 3.05
CA VAL A 207 -37.76 -7.20 2.32
C VAL A 207 -37.57 -7.44 0.83
N TYR A 208 -36.62 -8.29 0.45
CA TYR A 208 -36.40 -8.67 -0.94
C TYR A 208 -37.63 -9.34 -1.56
N GLU A 209 -38.26 -10.27 -0.83
CA GLU A 209 -39.50 -10.93 -1.26
C GLU A 209 -40.67 -9.93 -1.39
N LEU A 210 -40.84 -9.03 -0.40
CA LEU A 210 -41.92 -8.03 -0.41
C LEU A 210 -41.85 -7.09 -1.62
N PHE A 211 -40.65 -6.68 -2.00
CA PHE A 211 -40.41 -5.75 -3.10
C PHE A 211 -40.04 -6.45 -4.43
N ASN A 212 -40.01 -7.79 -4.44
CA ASN A 212 -39.57 -8.58 -5.60
C ASN A 212 -38.22 -8.14 -6.16
N ILE A 213 -37.25 -7.94 -5.26
CA ILE A 213 -35.88 -7.49 -5.58
C ILE A 213 -34.92 -8.66 -5.35
N GLU A 214 -33.96 -8.84 -6.24
CA GLU A 214 -32.90 -9.84 -6.02
C GLU A 214 -32.00 -9.46 -4.82
N PRO A 215 -31.50 -10.45 -4.07
CA PRO A 215 -30.55 -10.22 -2.99
C PRO A 215 -29.32 -9.46 -3.46
N ILE A 216 -28.85 -8.53 -2.63
CA ILE A 216 -27.71 -7.67 -2.99
C ILE A 216 -26.43 -8.50 -3.01
N ASN A 217 -25.75 -8.51 -4.16
CA ASN A 217 -24.37 -8.96 -4.20
C ASN A 217 -23.45 -7.78 -3.85
N TRP A 218 -23.01 -7.77 -2.58
CA TRP A 218 -22.26 -6.66 -1.99
C TRP A 218 -20.92 -6.37 -2.65
N PHE A 219 -20.31 -7.36 -3.34
CA PHE A 219 -18.97 -7.22 -3.91
C PHE A 219 -18.93 -7.25 -5.45
N ARG A 220 -20.08 -7.29 -6.11
CA ARG A 220 -20.15 -7.45 -7.56
C ARG A 220 -20.15 -6.13 -8.34
N THR A 221 -20.81 -5.10 -7.81
CA THR A 221 -20.98 -3.83 -8.51
C THR A 221 -20.21 -2.71 -7.81
N LYS A 222 -19.84 -1.67 -8.57
CA LYS A 222 -19.22 -0.47 -8.04
C LYS A 222 -19.99 0.14 -6.87
N ALA A 223 -21.32 0.24 -7.01
CA ALA A 223 -22.17 0.88 -6.01
C ALA A 223 -22.28 0.05 -4.73
N SER A 224 -22.58 -1.25 -4.86
CA SER A 224 -22.72 -2.14 -3.68
C SER A 224 -21.41 -2.30 -2.92
N SER A 225 -20.27 -2.43 -3.63
CA SER A 225 -18.96 -2.57 -2.99
C SER A 225 -18.55 -1.31 -2.23
N ARG A 226 -18.80 -0.13 -2.80
CA ARG A 226 -18.56 1.14 -2.12
C ARG A 226 -19.47 1.34 -0.91
N ALA A 227 -20.73 0.93 -1.02
CA ALA A 227 -21.67 0.93 0.10
C ALA A 227 -21.23 -0.02 1.21
N ALA A 228 -20.79 -1.23 0.87
CA ALA A 228 -20.23 -2.18 1.84
C ALA A 228 -19.02 -1.62 2.58
N VAL A 229 -18.08 -1.00 1.85
CA VAL A 229 -16.90 -0.35 2.46
C VAL A 229 -17.31 0.75 3.43
N LEU A 230 -18.23 1.63 3.04
CA LEU A 230 -18.72 2.72 3.91
C LEU A 230 -19.50 2.19 5.13
N LEU A 231 -20.30 1.15 4.96
CA LEU A 231 -21.07 0.52 6.04
C LEU A 231 -20.12 -0.08 7.09
N VAL A 232 -19.16 -0.89 6.66
CA VAL A 232 -18.20 -1.52 7.56
C VAL A 232 -17.32 -0.47 8.24
N ASN A 233 -16.86 0.54 7.49
CA ASN A 233 -16.10 1.65 8.07
C ASN A 233 -16.92 2.42 9.11
N THR A 234 -18.21 2.63 8.85
CA THR A 234 -19.08 3.32 9.80
C THR A 234 -19.22 2.53 11.10
N TRP A 235 -19.40 1.20 11.00
CA TRP A 235 -19.42 0.31 12.16
C TRP A 235 -18.11 0.37 12.98
N LEU A 236 -16.97 0.38 12.31
CA LEU A 236 -15.68 0.43 12.99
C LEU A 236 -15.40 1.80 13.63
N GLY A 237 -15.85 2.87 12.99
CA GLY A 237 -15.49 4.23 13.36
C GLY A 237 -16.49 4.96 14.25
N PHE A 238 -17.77 4.54 14.29
CA PHE A 238 -18.78 5.26 15.08
C PHE A 238 -18.48 5.30 16.59
N PRO A 239 -17.89 4.26 17.24
CA PRO A 239 -17.62 4.33 18.67
C PRO A 239 -16.61 5.41 19.04
N TYR A 240 -15.59 5.60 18.20
CA TYR A 240 -14.64 6.69 18.38
C TYR A 240 -15.32 8.06 18.25
N MET A 241 -16.14 8.24 17.22
CA MET A 241 -16.89 9.48 17.03
C MET A 241 -17.92 9.72 18.15
N PHE A 242 -18.53 8.66 18.68
CA PHE A 242 -19.40 8.74 19.83
C PHE A 242 -18.66 9.23 21.09
N LEU A 243 -17.44 8.75 21.34
CA LEU A 243 -16.64 9.19 22.49
C LEU A 243 -16.26 10.66 22.40
N ILE A 244 -15.71 11.10 21.25
CA ILE A 244 -15.27 12.48 21.09
C ILE A 244 -16.44 13.46 21.10
N THR A 245 -17.56 13.12 20.45
CA THR A 245 -18.77 13.96 20.47
C THR A 245 -19.41 14.02 21.86
N THR A 246 -19.39 12.92 22.60
CA THR A 246 -19.87 12.92 24.00
C THR A 246 -19.02 13.84 24.88
N GLY A 247 -17.68 13.75 24.76
CA GLY A 247 -16.77 14.63 25.50
C GLY A 247 -16.96 16.09 25.14
N ALA A 248 -17.10 16.39 23.84
CA ALA A 248 -17.34 17.76 23.38
C ALA A 248 -18.71 18.30 23.82
N LEU A 249 -19.76 17.50 23.81
CA LEU A 249 -21.07 17.90 24.34
C LEU A 249 -21.03 18.24 25.83
N GLN A 250 -20.24 17.47 26.60
CA GLN A 250 -20.09 17.68 28.05
C GLN A 250 -19.22 18.91 28.39
N SER A 251 -18.37 19.37 27.49
CA SER A 251 -17.53 20.55 27.67
C SER A 251 -18.27 21.89 27.43
N ILE A 252 -19.47 21.83 26.84
CA ILE A 252 -20.28 23.03 26.59
C ILE A 252 -20.88 23.52 27.91
N PRO A 253 -20.64 24.80 28.34
CA PRO A 253 -21.20 25.34 29.56
C PRO A 253 -22.75 25.30 29.57
N LYS A 254 -23.32 24.76 30.64
CA LYS A 254 -24.79 24.63 30.78
C LYS A 254 -25.48 25.96 30.79
N GLU A 255 -24.83 27.00 31.33
CA GLU A 255 -25.31 28.37 31.41
C GLU A 255 -25.72 28.93 30.04
N LEU A 256 -25.02 28.55 28.98
CA LEU A 256 -25.38 28.96 27.61
C LEU A 256 -26.74 28.41 27.18
N LEU A 257 -27.00 27.12 27.56
CA LEU A 257 -28.26 26.46 27.21
C LEU A 257 -29.41 26.94 28.09
N GLU A 258 -29.13 27.28 29.38
CA GLU A 258 -30.08 27.85 30.31
C GLU A 258 -30.48 29.28 29.90
N ALA A 259 -29.51 30.12 29.52
CA ALA A 259 -29.77 31.45 29.00
C ALA A 259 -30.65 31.42 27.74
N ALA A 260 -30.30 30.54 26.78
CA ALA A 260 -31.09 30.33 25.56
C ALA A 260 -32.55 29.90 25.88
N LYS A 261 -32.74 29.11 26.93
CA LYS A 261 -34.05 28.65 27.36
C LYS A 261 -34.85 29.80 27.98
N VAL A 262 -34.19 30.67 28.76
CA VAL A 262 -34.81 31.91 29.30
C VAL A 262 -35.25 32.84 28.18
N ASP A 263 -34.45 32.95 27.12
CA ASP A 263 -34.76 33.72 25.90
C ASP A 263 -35.84 33.04 25.02
N GLY A 264 -36.42 31.94 25.45
CA GLY A 264 -37.51 31.27 24.76
C GLY A 264 -37.09 30.38 23.60
N ALA A 265 -35.81 30.04 23.48
CA ALA A 265 -35.35 29.13 22.45
C ALA A 265 -35.86 27.70 22.67
N THR A 266 -36.36 27.07 21.61
CA THR A 266 -36.70 25.66 21.62
C THR A 266 -35.43 24.77 21.67
N SER A 267 -35.55 23.55 22.16
CA SER A 267 -34.40 22.61 22.21
C SER A 267 -33.75 22.41 20.83
N ARG A 268 -34.54 22.44 19.74
CA ARG A 268 -34.01 22.32 18.37
C ARG A 268 -33.22 23.59 17.97
N GLN A 269 -33.69 24.77 18.35
CA GLN A 269 -32.98 26.02 18.10
C GLN A 269 -31.69 26.10 18.89
N SER A 270 -31.71 25.75 20.18
CA SER A 270 -30.52 25.70 21.04
C SER A 270 -29.50 24.69 20.48
N PHE A 271 -29.95 23.51 20.01
CA PHE A 271 -29.03 22.53 19.40
C PHE A 271 -28.35 23.08 18.14
N TRP A 272 -29.12 23.56 17.16
CA TRP A 272 -28.53 23.94 15.87
C TRP A 272 -27.79 25.28 15.88
N LYS A 273 -28.20 26.22 16.78
CA LYS A 273 -27.61 27.57 16.84
C LYS A 273 -26.49 27.69 17.87
N ILE A 274 -26.46 26.85 18.90
CA ILE A 274 -25.47 26.94 19.98
C ILE A 274 -24.66 25.67 20.09
N THR A 275 -25.32 24.52 20.38
CA THR A 275 -24.62 23.29 20.67
C THR A 275 -23.79 22.78 19.49
N PHE A 276 -24.41 22.66 18.33
CA PHE A 276 -23.77 22.05 17.15
C PHE A 276 -22.57 22.88 16.62
N PRO A 277 -22.65 24.22 16.49
CA PRO A 277 -21.47 25.00 16.08
C PRO A 277 -20.32 24.93 17.07
N LEU A 278 -20.58 25.03 18.38
CA LEU A 278 -19.55 24.93 19.41
C LEU A 278 -18.90 23.55 19.42
N LEU A 279 -19.72 22.51 19.27
CA LEU A 279 -19.23 21.14 19.14
C LEU A 279 -18.31 21.00 17.92
N LEU A 280 -18.72 21.50 16.75
CA LEU A 280 -17.89 21.42 15.53
C LEU A 280 -16.55 22.13 15.70
N VAL A 281 -16.51 23.30 16.34
CA VAL A 281 -15.25 23.99 16.63
C VAL A 281 -14.34 23.13 17.49
N SER A 282 -14.90 22.52 18.55
CA SER A 282 -14.12 21.70 19.48
C SER A 282 -13.53 20.44 18.85
N ILE A 283 -14.27 19.77 17.94
CA ILE A 283 -13.86 18.50 17.36
C ILE A 283 -13.26 18.62 15.96
N SER A 284 -13.25 19.79 15.34
CA SER A 284 -12.74 19.98 13.97
C SER A 284 -11.33 19.43 13.73
N PRO A 285 -10.33 19.57 14.64
CA PRO A 285 -9.02 18.97 14.45
C PRO A 285 -9.08 17.43 14.40
N LEU A 286 -9.97 16.82 15.19
CA LEU A 286 -10.16 15.38 15.24
C LEU A 286 -10.87 14.86 13.97
N LEU A 287 -11.80 15.65 13.40
CA LEU A 287 -12.43 15.33 12.12
C LEU A 287 -11.42 15.36 10.96
N ILE A 288 -10.51 16.33 10.96
CA ILE A 288 -9.43 16.41 9.98
C ILE A 288 -8.50 15.21 10.13
N GLY A 289 -8.12 14.85 11.37
CA GLY A 289 -7.33 13.64 11.65
C GLY A 289 -8.03 12.36 11.19
N ALA A 290 -9.33 12.25 11.43
CA ALA A 290 -10.15 11.12 10.96
C ALA A 290 -10.23 11.06 9.44
N PHE A 291 -10.27 12.20 8.76
CA PHE A 291 -10.22 12.25 7.29
C PHE A 291 -8.88 11.71 6.78
N ALA A 292 -7.76 12.18 7.33
CA ALA A 292 -6.43 11.71 6.96
C ALA A 292 -6.25 10.20 7.23
N PHE A 293 -6.79 9.69 8.34
CA PHE A 293 -6.81 8.27 8.65
C PHE A 293 -7.58 7.47 7.60
N ASN A 294 -8.81 7.88 7.27
CA ASN A 294 -9.62 7.18 6.28
C ASN A 294 -9.03 7.30 4.87
N PHE A 295 -8.42 8.42 4.53
CA PHE A 295 -7.72 8.61 3.25
C PHE A 295 -6.64 7.56 3.01
N ASN A 296 -6.01 7.06 4.08
CA ASN A 296 -4.96 6.05 4.06
C ASN A 296 -5.38 4.69 4.65
N ASN A 297 -6.68 4.39 4.72
CA ASN A 297 -7.19 3.17 5.34
C ASN A 297 -7.01 1.94 4.45
N PHE A 298 -5.75 1.55 4.26
CA PHE A 298 -5.36 0.37 3.47
C PHE A 298 -6.01 -0.92 3.97
N THR A 299 -5.97 -1.15 5.29
CA THR A 299 -6.40 -2.41 5.90
C THR A 299 -7.86 -2.73 5.59
N LEU A 300 -8.75 -1.74 5.66
CA LEU A 300 -10.16 -1.93 5.35
C LEU A 300 -10.36 -2.37 3.89
N ILE A 301 -9.77 -1.65 2.96
CA ILE A 301 -9.93 -1.93 1.52
C ILE A 301 -9.33 -3.29 1.19
N PHE A 302 -8.10 -3.55 1.63
CA PHE A 302 -7.38 -4.78 1.34
C PHE A 302 -8.09 -6.04 1.86
N LEU A 303 -8.54 -6.01 3.12
CA LEU A 303 -9.18 -7.18 3.73
C LEU A 303 -10.63 -7.39 3.30
N LEU A 304 -11.40 -6.31 3.11
CA LEU A 304 -12.83 -6.41 2.81
C LEU A 304 -13.07 -6.74 1.33
N THR A 305 -12.51 -5.94 0.42
CA THR A 305 -12.81 -6.00 -1.02
C THR A 305 -11.60 -6.38 -1.87
N GLY A 306 -10.36 -6.23 -1.35
CA GLY A 306 -9.15 -6.34 -2.16
C GLY A 306 -9.13 -5.36 -3.32
N GLY A 307 -9.70 -4.14 -3.14
CA GLY A 307 -9.84 -3.14 -4.20
C GLY A 307 -11.03 -3.35 -5.15
N GLY A 308 -11.57 -4.58 -5.22
CA GLY A 308 -12.61 -4.97 -6.19
C GLY A 308 -13.95 -4.24 -6.08
N PRO A 309 -14.82 -4.42 -7.08
CA PRO A 309 -14.64 -5.17 -8.32
C PRO A 309 -13.69 -4.46 -9.30
N PRO A 310 -13.04 -5.23 -10.20
CA PRO A 310 -12.06 -4.68 -11.13
C PRO A 310 -12.69 -3.69 -12.11
N ILE A 311 -11.91 -2.69 -12.51
CA ILE A 311 -12.32 -1.73 -13.56
C ILE A 311 -12.11 -2.39 -14.91
N VAL A 312 -13.20 -2.61 -15.63
CA VAL A 312 -13.18 -3.25 -16.94
C VAL A 312 -12.45 -2.36 -17.95
N GLY A 313 -11.50 -2.94 -18.69
CA GLY A 313 -10.73 -2.22 -19.70
C GLY A 313 -9.55 -1.41 -19.17
N ALA A 314 -9.18 -1.57 -17.89
CA ALA A 314 -7.94 -1.03 -17.37
C ALA A 314 -6.76 -1.96 -17.68
N ASP A 315 -5.64 -1.39 -18.17
CA ASP A 315 -4.41 -2.13 -18.46
C ASP A 315 -3.59 -2.47 -17.21
N VAL A 316 -4.02 -1.98 -16.07
CA VAL A 316 -3.38 -2.18 -14.77
C VAL A 316 -4.39 -2.80 -13.80
N ALA A 317 -3.88 -3.56 -12.83
CA ALA A 317 -4.72 -4.11 -11.78
C ALA A 317 -5.24 -2.98 -10.89
N VAL A 318 -6.54 -2.70 -11.00
CA VAL A 318 -7.22 -1.66 -10.26
C VAL A 318 -8.72 -1.97 -10.14
N GLY A 319 -9.28 -1.71 -8.98
CA GLY A 319 -10.71 -1.90 -8.75
C GLY A 319 -11.44 -0.61 -8.35
N TYR A 320 -12.76 -0.71 -8.29
CA TYR A 320 -13.64 0.43 -7.99
C TYR A 320 -13.63 0.87 -6.54
N THR A 321 -13.12 0.04 -5.62
CA THR A 321 -12.97 0.40 -4.20
C THR A 321 -11.53 0.69 -3.82
N ASP A 322 -10.57 0.59 -4.75
CA ASP A 322 -9.19 1.00 -4.50
C ASP A 322 -9.09 2.46 -4.11
N ILE A 323 -8.32 2.71 -3.08
CA ILE A 323 -7.86 4.03 -2.68
C ILE A 323 -6.38 4.20 -3.09
N LEU A 324 -5.85 5.40 -3.04
CA LEU A 324 -4.49 5.69 -3.52
C LEU A 324 -3.43 4.76 -2.93
N ILE A 325 -3.52 4.46 -1.64
CA ILE A 325 -2.55 3.59 -0.97
C ILE A 325 -2.66 2.13 -1.41
N SER A 326 -3.90 1.59 -1.59
CA SER A 326 -4.08 0.19 -2.05
C SER A 326 -3.68 0.04 -3.51
N PHE A 327 -4.04 1.00 -4.36
CA PHE A 327 -3.62 1.03 -5.76
C PHE A 327 -2.10 1.10 -5.92
N THR A 328 -1.43 1.95 -5.12
CA THR A 328 0.05 2.04 -5.14
C THR A 328 0.69 0.73 -4.66
N TYR A 329 0.11 0.09 -3.65
CA TYR A 329 0.57 -1.20 -3.15
C TYR A 329 0.47 -2.29 -4.23
N ASP A 330 -0.67 -2.40 -4.91
CA ASP A 330 -0.89 -3.38 -5.97
C ASP A 330 0.06 -3.16 -7.15
N LEU A 331 0.26 -1.91 -7.56
CA LEU A 331 1.25 -1.58 -8.60
C LEU A 331 2.67 -1.98 -8.19
N ALA A 332 3.09 -1.70 -6.96
CA ALA A 332 4.40 -2.07 -6.47
C ALA A 332 4.58 -3.59 -6.43
N CYS A 333 3.60 -4.32 -5.90
CA CYS A 333 3.65 -5.79 -5.84
C CYS A 333 3.67 -6.42 -7.24
N LEU A 334 2.85 -5.95 -8.17
CA LEU A 334 2.78 -6.50 -9.52
C LEU A 334 4.03 -6.21 -10.34
N LEU A 335 4.65 -5.04 -10.17
CA LEU A 335 5.90 -4.71 -10.86
C LEU A 335 7.07 -5.55 -10.36
N TYR A 336 7.10 -5.91 -9.06
CA TYR A 336 8.16 -6.74 -8.48
C TYR A 336 7.93 -8.24 -8.61
N THR A 337 6.68 -8.69 -8.66
CA THR A 337 6.33 -10.12 -8.73
C THR A 337 5.97 -10.59 -10.15
N SER A 338 5.80 -9.67 -11.08
CA SER A 338 5.65 -10.03 -12.49
C SER A 338 6.95 -10.67 -12.98
N PRO A 339 6.92 -11.89 -13.54
CA PRO A 339 8.14 -12.48 -14.10
C PRO A 339 8.72 -11.51 -15.11
N SER A 340 9.99 -11.19 -14.95
CA SER A 340 10.75 -10.39 -15.91
C SER A 340 10.54 -10.96 -17.32
N PRO A 341 10.49 -10.14 -18.37
CA PRO A 341 10.49 -10.65 -19.74
C PRO A 341 11.62 -11.66 -20.03
N ARG A 342 12.68 -11.66 -19.18
CA ARG A 342 13.77 -12.64 -19.21
C ARG A 342 13.39 -14.01 -18.66
N ASP A 343 12.34 -14.11 -17.83
CA ASP A 343 11.91 -15.38 -17.20
C ASP A 343 10.88 -16.13 -18.04
N ARG A 344 10.53 -15.62 -19.22
CA ARG A 344 9.72 -16.38 -20.19
C ARG A 344 10.63 -17.40 -20.86
N PRO A 345 10.33 -18.71 -20.76
CA PRO A 345 11.04 -19.68 -21.54
C PRO A 345 10.89 -19.30 -23.03
N LEU A 346 12.03 -19.24 -23.71
CA LEU A 346 12.07 -19.08 -25.16
C LEU A 346 11.35 -20.29 -25.75
N SER A 347 10.09 -20.10 -26.14
CA SER A 347 9.33 -21.08 -26.90
C SER A 347 9.69 -20.99 -28.37
#